data_c82fa5d398ab3547ec1ab2f1515a34e3
#
_entry.id   c82fa5d398ab3547ec1ab2f1515a34e3
#
_cell.length_a   1.000
_cell.length_b   1.000
_cell.length_c   1.000
_cell.angle_alpha   90.00
_cell.angle_beta   90.00
_cell.angle_gamma   90.00
#
_symmetry.space_group_name_H-M   'P 1'
#
loop_
_entity.id
_entity.type
_entity.pdbx_description
1 polymer ?
#
loop_
_entity_poly.entity_id
_entity_poly.type
_entity_poly.pdbx_seq_one_letter_code
_entity_poly.pdbx_strand_id
1 'polypeptide(L)' 'MTDKQLEQKSDDLMRLFFSFCDDAELDKYIDEEEGLTESGEYLLAAIKKWLKDNVIEVEWEAERSRLWTPWTKN' A
#
# COMPACT_ATOMS: atom_id res chain seq x y z
N MET A 1 -4.89 -9.17 -9.31
CA MET A 1 -4.08 -9.20 -8.08
C MET A 1 -4.65 -10.23 -7.11
N THR A 2 -3.82 -11.10 -6.59
CA THR A 2 -4.24 -12.09 -5.60
C THR A 2 -4.37 -11.44 -4.22
N ASP A 3 -5.06 -12.10 -3.31
CA ASP A 3 -5.19 -11.61 -1.93
C ASP A 3 -3.83 -11.47 -1.26
N LYS A 4 -2.93 -12.41 -1.55
CA LYS A 4 -1.58 -12.38 -1.00
C LYS A 4 -0.79 -11.17 -1.51
N GLN A 5 -0.91 -10.87 -2.79
CA GLN A 5 -0.27 -9.68 -3.38
C GLN A 5 -0.86 -8.40 -2.82
N LEU A 6 -2.18 -8.39 -2.60
CA LEU A 6 -2.85 -7.25 -2.01
C LEU A 6 -2.35 -6.99 -0.59
N GLU A 7 -2.23 -8.04 0.21
CA GLU A 7 -1.70 -7.91 1.57
C GLU A 7 -0.26 -7.43 1.58
N GLN A 8 0.57 -7.97 0.70
CA GLN A 8 1.97 -7.57 0.63
C GLN A 8 2.10 -6.11 0.22
N LYS A 9 1.37 -5.68 -0.79
CA LYS A 9 1.41 -4.28 -1.22
C LYS A 9 0.86 -3.34 -0.18
N SER A 10 -0.20 -3.76 0.52
CA SER A 10 -0.76 -2.98 1.62
C SER A 10 0.27 -2.80 2.73
N ASP A 11 0.97 -3.87 3.07
CA ASP A 11 2.00 -3.84 4.08
C ASP A 11 3.15 -2.92 3.68
N ASP A 12 3.58 -3.00 2.44
CA ASP A 12 4.64 -2.14 1.91
C ASP A 12 4.25 -0.67 1.96
N LEU A 13 3.01 -0.35 1.61
CA LEU A 13 2.51 1.03 1.69
C LEU A 13 2.40 1.50 3.12
N MET A 14 2.00 0.63 4.04
CA MET A 14 1.96 0.95 5.46
C MET A 14 3.36 1.29 5.99
N ARG A 15 4.33 0.49 5.62
CA ARG A 15 5.72 0.73 6.01
C ARG A 15 6.25 2.04 5.45
N LEU A 16 5.92 2.34 4.22
CA LEU A 16 6.29 3.60 3.62
C LEU A 16 5.67 4.78 4.37
N PHE A 17 4.39 4.67 4.67
CA PHE A 17 3.68 5.68 5.46
C PHE A 17 4.35 5.88 6.81
N PHE A 18 4.64 4.78 7.50
CA PHE A 18 5.26 4.85 8.83
C PHE A 18 6.66 5.44 8.80
N SER A 19 7.37 5.31 7.69
CA SER A 19 8.69 5.89 7.57
C SER A 19 8.67 7.43 7.59
N PHE A 20 7.52 8.03 7.29
CA PHE A 20 7.33 9.47 7.34
C PHE A 20 6.70 9.94 8.65
N CYS A 21 6.29 9.02 9.51
CA CYS A 21 5.68 9.36 10.79
C CYS A 21 6.74 9.51 11.87
N ASP A 22 6.50 10.42 12.81
CA ASP A 22 7.34 10.49 14.00
C ASP A 22 6.86 9.44 15.02
N ASP A 23 7.57 9.33 16.14
CA ASP A 23 7.25 8.32 17.16
C ASP A 23 5.86 8.51 17.75
N ALA A 24 5.43 9.75 17.92
CA ALA A 24 4.10 10.03 18.46
C ALA A 24 2.99 9.59 17.51
N GLU A 25 3.20 9.77 16.21
CA GLU A 25 2.24 9.34 15.22
C GLU A 25 2.22 7.83 15.07
N LEU A 26 3.38 7.19 15.13
CA LEU A 26 3.47 5.73 15.09
C LEU A 26 2.71 5.08 16.23
N ASP A 27 2.75 5.67 17.43
CA ASP A 27 2.03 5.15 18.58
C ASP A 27 0.52 5.14 18.38
N LYS A 28 0.00 5.97 17.49
CA LYS A 28 -1.44 5.95 17.17
C LYS A 28 -1.84 4.75 16.34
N TYR A 29 -0.91 4.20 15.55
CA TYR A 29 -1.19 3.13 14.59
C TYR A 29 -0.63 1.79 15.00
N ILE A 30 0.42 1.78 15.81
CA ILE A 30 1.11 0.55 16.22
C ILE A 30 1.23 0.51 17.73
N ASP A 31 0.81 -0.63 18.31
CA ASP A 31 1.01 -0.93 19.72
C ASP A 31 2.11 -1.98 19.81
N GLU A 32 3.07 -1.79 20.70
CA GLU A 32 4.18 -2.71 20.87
C GLU A 32 3.72 -4.12 21.28
N GLU A 33 2.61 -4.22 22.01
CA GLU A 33 2.12 -5.51 22.48
C GLU A 33 1.11 -6.17 21.54
N GLU A 34 0.22 -5.40 20.96
CA GLU A 34 -0.88 -5.92 20.16
C GLU A 34 -0.67 -5.79 18.65
N GLY A 35 0.33 -5.06 18.23
CA GLY A 35 0.56 -4.79 16.82
C GLY A 35 -0.18 -3.56 16.36
N LEU A 36 -1.10 -3.71 15.40
CA LEU A 36 -1.86 -2.57 14.92
C LEU A 36 -2.93 -2.16 15.91
N THR A 37 -3.03 -0.86 16.17
CA THR A 37 -4.13 -0.29 16.95
C THR A 37 -5.39 -0.27 16.09
N GLU A 38 -6.52 0.12 16.66
CA GLU A 38 -7.77 0.29 15.92
C GLU A 38 -7.57 1.27 14.76
N SER A 39 -6.87 2.37 15.00
CA SER A 39 -6.57 3.34 13.94
C SER A 39 -5.66 2.74 12.87
N GLY A 40 -4.69 1.92 13.27
CA GLY A 40 -3.83 1.21 12.34
C GLY A 40 -4.57 0.22 11.48
N GLU A 41 -5.50 -0.53 12.07
CA GLU A 41 -6.35 -1.45 11.32
C GLU A 41 -7.25 -0.73 10.33
N TYR A 42 -7.80 0.40 10.75
CA TYR A 42 -8.61 1.22 9.87
C TYR A 42 -7.80 1.73 8.68
N LEU A 43 -6.60 2.19 8.94
CA LEU A 43 -5.69 2.65 7.88
C LEU A 43 -5.36 1.53 6.91
N LEU A 44 -5.06 0.34 7.43
CA LEU A 44 -4.78 -0.82 6.59
C LEU A 44 -5.97 -1.18 5.72
N ALA A 45 -7.17 -1.17 6.29
CA ALA A 45 -8.39 -1.45 5.54
C ALA A 45 -8.61 -0.41 4.43
N ALA A 46 -8.36 0.85 4.73
CA ALA A 46 -8.48 1.91 3.74
C ALA A 46 -7.47 1.75 2.60
N ILE A 47 -6.24 1.36 2.91
CA ILE A 47 -5.22 1.10 1.91
C ILE A 47 -5.61 -0.08 1.04
N LYS A 48 -6.08 -1.16 1.65
CA LYS A 48 -6.54 -2.34 0.90
C LYS A 48 -7.68 -2.00 -0.05
N LYS A 49 -8.63 -1.22 0.43
CA LYS A 49 -9.76 -0.79 -0.39
C LYS A 49 -9.28 0.06 -1.56
N TRP A 50 -8.38 1.00 -1.29
CA TRP A 50 -7.83 1.85 -2.34
C TRP A 50 -7.11 1.02 -3.40
N LEU A 51 -6.32 0.05 -2.98
CA LEU A 51 -5.61 -0.84 -3.90
C LEU A 51 -6.58 -1.67 -4.74
N LYS A 52 -7.63 -2.20 -4.13
CA LYS A 52 -8.65 -2.94 -4.87
C LYS A 52 -9.33 -2.09 -5.93
N ASP A 53 -9.66 -0.85 -5.57
CA ASP A 53 -10.36 0.04 -6.48
C ASP A 53 -9.48 0.50 -7.63
N ASN A 54 -8.17 0.52 -7.45
CA ASN A 54 -7.23 1.03 -8.44
C ASN A 54 -6.39 -0.04 -9.14
N VAL A 55 -6.46 -1.28 -8.68
CA VAL A 55 -5.63 -2.36 -9.18
C VAL A 55 -5.82 -2.61 -10.68
N ILE A 56 -7.05 -2.59 -11.13
CA ILE A 56 -7.36 -2.86 -12.54
C ILE A 56 -6.71 -1.80 -13.42
N GLU A 57 -6.82 -0.56 -13.04
CA GLU A 57 -6.22 0.54 -13.79
C GLU A 57 -4.69 0.44 -13.82
N VAL A 58 -4.09 0.10 -12.69
CA VAL A 58 -2.64 -0.04 -12.60
C VAL A 58 -2.15 -1.19 -13.47
N GLU A 59 -2.80 -2.34 -13.41
CA GLU A 59 -2.43 -3.48 -14.23
C GLU A 59 -2.61 -3.19 -15.72
N TRP A 60 -3.67 -2.51 -16.06
CA TRP A 60 -3.94 -2.15 -17.44
C TRP A 60 -2.89 -1.19 -17.98
N GLU A 61 -2.52 -0.21 -17.20
CA GLU A 61 -1.46 0.72 -17.58
C GLU A 61 -0.11 0.03 -17.69
N ALA A 62 0.17 -0.93 -16.83
CA ALA A 62 1.40 -1.70 -16.90
C ALA A 62 1.49 -2.50 -18.20
N GLU A 63 0.40 -3.08 -18.65
CA GLU A 63 0.36 -3.78 -19.92
C GLU A 63 0.56 -2.84 -21.09
N ARG A 64 -0.05 -1.68 -21.06
CA ARG A 64 0.15 -0.66 -22.08
C ARG A 64 1.60 -0.18 -22.09
N SER A 65 2.19 -0.04 -20.93
CA SER A 65 3.56 0.41 -20.81
C SER A 65 4.55 -0.59 -21.40
N ARG A 66 4.22 -1.86 -21.40
CA ARG A 66 5.05 -2.88 -22.05
C ARG A 66 5.13 -2.67 -23.56
N LEU A 67 4.04 -2.18 -24.14
CA LEU A 67 3.97 -1.92 -25.56
C LEU A 67 4.54 -0.54 -25.91
N TRP A 68 4.48 0.37 -24.95
CA TRP A 68 4.93 1.74 -25.15
C TRP A 68 5.55 2.25 -23.86
N THR A 69 6.87 2.40 -23.87
CA THR A 69 7.62 2.77 -22.67
C THR A 69 8.53 3.96 -22.97
N PRO A 70 7.96 5.18 -23.02
CA PRO A 70 8.74 6.34 -23.42
C PRO A 70 9.90 6.67 -22.50
N TRP A 71 9.76 6.34 -21.22
CA TRP A 71 10.83 6.62 -20.24
C TRP A 71 11.92 5.55 -20.21
N THR A 72 11.68 4.39 -20.79
CA THR A 72 12.62 3.28 -20.75
C THR A 72 13.29 2.98 -22.08
N LYS A 73 12.82 3.54 -23.11
CA LYS A 73 13.36 3.29 -24.45
C LYS A 73 14.70 3.95 -24.71
N ASN A 74 15.11 4.78 -23.84
CA ASN A 74 16.37 5.51 -23.94
C ASN A 74 17.58 4.61 -23.96
#